data_c4d9597a0ff525396727a69297d1309f
#
_entry.id   c4d9597a0ff525396727a69297d1309f
#
_cell.length_a   1.000
_cell.length_b   1.000
_cell.length_c   1.000
_cell.angle_alpha   90.00
_cell.angle_beta   90.00
_cell.angle_gamma   90.00
#
_symmetry.space_group_name_H-M   'P 1'
#
loop_
_entity.id
_entity.type
_entity.pdbx_description
1 polymer ?
#
loop_
_entity_poly.entity_id
_entity_poly.type
_entity_poly.pdbx_seq_one_letter_code
_entity_poly.pdbx_strand_id
1 'polypeptide(L)'
;MKTFLRKTLSLFLAFTLLCSLGLSAAASDALGEDLTSENTLLNQKTQLSTNVFWSTAYSDLRTENVITYEPNEDVAPIVTYGGSLTARTTVTAAARALEAQGYRVVAGINGDFFNTSNGLPIGLLVSDGKLLSSDGGYYAIGFRDDGSAVIGKPSLSVSADLGYALADSTGYTAEVVRTIAGVNKARVSTGGIYLYTYDFNDRHTTGNTEAGVDVLCTIVDGALSIGETATLRVDQVIEATSATSIGPDQVVLSANSLSSTYYTDALRNVPVGNEITLTITAGNEDWNDVVYAVGALYSLVQDGAVVSGLPSGTNPRTAVGVTADGSVVFYTIDGRRSGHSIGASLT
;
A
#
# COMPACT_ATOMS: atom_id res chain seq x y z
N MET A 1 10.68 39.68 -43.27
CA MET A 1 10.25 39.27 -41.94
C MET A 1 9.42 37.97 -41.92
N LYS A 2 8.52 37.72 -42.88
CA LYS A 2 7.69 36.48 -42.92
C LYS A 2 8.45 35.18 -43.25
N THR A 3 9.56 35.26 -43.96
CA THR A 3 10.35 34.05 -44.36
C THR A 3 11.29 33.56 -43.25
N PHE A 4 11.70 34.43 -42.35
CA PHE A 4 12.57 34.06 -41.21
C PHE A 4 11.79 33.33 -40.12
N LEU A 5 10.53 33.73 -39.91
CA LEU A 5 9.65 33.13 -38.90
C LEU A 5 9.24 31.69 -39.27
N ARG A 6 9.11 31.35 -40.56
CA ARG A 6 8.78 29.99 -41.00
C ARG A 6 9.94 29.01 -40.87
N LYS A 7 11.18 29.47 -41.01
CA LYS A 7 12.37 28.60 -40.85
C LYS A 7 12.68 28.32 -39.38
N THR A 8 12.46 29.28 -38.49
CA THR A 8 12.62 29.07 -37.03
C THR A 8 11.54 28.20 -36.46
N LEU A 9 10.28 28.27 -36.91
CA LEU A 9 9.20 27.42 -36.46
C LEU A 9 9.39 25.95 -36.89
N SER A 10 9.90 25.71 -38.12
CA SER A 10 10.21 24.36 -38.59
C SER A 10 11.40 23.74 -37.86
N LEU A 11 12.38 24.52 -37.43
CA LEU A 11 13.51 24.04 -36.65
C LEU A 11 13.12 23.71 -35.21
N PHE A 12 12.19 24.46 -34.60
CA PHE A 12 11.68 24.21 -33.26
C PHE A 12 10.78 22.96 -33.21
N LEU A 13 9.96 22.76 -34.26
CA LEU A 13 9.13 21.56 -34.37
C LEU A 13 9.95 20.29 -34.62
N ALA A 14 11.04 20.39 -35.37
CA ALA A 14 11.97 19.28 -35.60
C ALA A 14 12.77 18.93 -34.32
N PHE A 15 13.10 19.92 -33.49
CA PHE A 15 13.83 19.68 -32.24
C PHE A 15 12.96 19.07 -31.16
N THR A 16 11.69 19.47 -31.05
CA THR A 16 10.73 18.83 -30.13
C THR A 16 10.35 17.41 -30.56
N LEU A 17 10.32 17.13 -31.88
CA LEU A 17 10.07 15.75 -32.35
C LEU A 17 11.28 14.84 -32.16
N LEU A 18 12.52 15.36 -32.25
CA LEU A 18 13.72 14.56 -31.95
C LEU A 18 13.90 14.28 -30.46
N CYS A 19 13.48 15.16 -29.56
CA CYS A 19 13.55 14.93 -28.13
C CYS A 19 12.52 13.89 -27.65
N SER A 20 11.36 13.77 -28.31
CA SER A 20 10.37 12.75 -27.97
C SER A 20 10.73 11.34 -28.49
N LEU A 21 11.54 11.26 -29.54
CA LEU A 21 12.05 9.99 -30.09
C LEU A 21 13.28 9.46 -29.32
N GLY A 22 14.02 10.33 -28.62
CA GLY A 22 15.22 9.95 -27.89
C GLY A 22 14.96 9.27 -26.54
N LEU A 23 13.80 9.52 -25.93
CA LEU A 23 13.44 8.91 -24.64
C LEU A 23 12.87 7.49 -24.77
N SER A 24 12.25 7.15 -25.91
CA SER A 24 11.76 5.80 -26.16
C SER A 24 12.88 4.82 -26.57
N ALA A 25 13.95 5.29 -27.23
CA ALA A 25 15.06 4.43 -27.64
C ALA A 25 15.93 3.96 -26.47
N ALA A 26 16.07 4.75 -25.40
CA ALA A 26 16.89 4.37 -24.25
C ALA A 26 16.22 3.30 -23.35
N ALA A 27 14.90 3.20 -23.36
CA ALA A 27 14.16 2.19 -22.60
C ALA A 27 14.10 0.83 -23.35
N SER A 28 14.09 0.86 -24.70
CA SER A 28 14.06 -0.36 -25.52
C SER A 28 15.35 -1.18 -25.41
N ASP A 29 16.51 -0.52 -25.34
CA ASP A 29 17.81 -1.20 -25.25
C ASP A 29 17.97 -2.05 -23.97
N ALA A 30 17.35 -1.64 -22.87
CA ALA A 30 17.44 -2.35 -21.59
C ALA A 30 16.64 -3.66 -21.58
N LEU A 31 15.54 -3.74 -22.31
CA LEU A 31 14.68 -4.94 -22.39
C LEU A 31 15.03 -5.82 -23.61
N GLY A 32 15.59 -5.25 -24.65
CA GLY A 32 15.96 -5.92 -25.91
C GLY A 32 15.43 -5.20 -27.14
N GLU A 33 15.45 -5.90 -28.28
CA GLU A 33 14.95 -5.41 -29.55
C GLU A 33 13.41 -5.38 -29.57
N ASP A 34 12.81 -4.26 -29.98
CA ASP A 34 11.37 -4.11 -30.12
C ASP A 34 10.82 -5.04 -31.22
N LEU A 35 9.90 -5.90 -30.87
CA LEU A 35 9.19 -6.75 -31.84
C LEU A 35 7.79 -6.23 -32.15
N THR A 36 7.02 -5.89 -31.11
CA THR A 36 5.67 -5.32 -31.27
C THR A 36 5.39 -4.29 -30.17
N SER A 37 4.61 -3.27 -30.52
CA SER A 37 4.09 -2.26 -29.60
C SER A 37 2.64 -1.95 -29.97
N GLU A 38 1.73 -2.18 -29.03
CA GLU A 38 0.31 -1.90 -29.20
C GLU A 38 -0.14 -0.90 -28.15
N ASN A 39 -0.86 0.15 -28.59
CA ASN A 39 -1.37 1.19 -27.70
C ASN A 39 -2.90 1.22 -27.80
N THR A 40 -3.56 1.14 -26.65
CA THR A 40 -5.01 1.21 -26.52
C THR A 40 -5.40 2.37 -25.59
N LEU A 41 -6.17 3.31 -26.11
CA LEU A 41 -6.78 4.36 -25.30
C LEU A 41 -7.97 3.76 -24.55
N LEU A 42 -7.88 3.68 -23.21
CA LEU A 42 -8.92 3.13 -22.35
C LEU A 42 -9.98 4.19 -21.99
N ASN A 43 -9.53 5.43 -21.81
CA ASN A 43 -10.33 6.65 -21.76
C ASN A 43 -9.45 7.85 -22.18
N GLN A 44 -9.96 9.08 -22.10
CA GLN A 44 -9.21 10.27 -22.55
C GLN A 44 -7.87 10.48 -21.85
N LYS A 45 -7.73 9.98 -20.62
CA LYS A 45 -6.57 10.21 -19.74
C LYS A 45 -5.90 8.92 -19.27
N THR A 46 -6.30 7.79 -19.82
CA THR A 46 -5.73 6.48 -19.45
C THR A 46 -5.43 5.67 -20.71
N GLN A 47 -4.18 5.28 -20.87
CA GLN A 47 -3.71 4.48 -21.99
C GLN A 47 -3.04 3.19 -21.50
N LEU A 48 -3.29 2.09 -22.19
CA LEU A 48 -2.56 0.84 -22.05
C LEU A 48 -1.62 0.66 -23.23
N SER A 49 -0.35 0.42 -22.95
CA SER A 49 0.67 -0.01 -23.93
C SER A 49 1.09 -1.43 -23.61
N THR A 50 1.08 -2.30 -24.61
CA THR A 50 1.59 -3.68 -24.52
C THR A 50 2.76 -3.82 -25.49
N ASN A 51 3.94 -4.18 -24.96
CA ASN A 51 5.16 -4.25 -25.74
C ASN A 51 5.80 -5.64 -25.62
N VAL A 52 6.34 -6.15 -26.72
CA VAL A 52 7.10 -7.40 -26.76
C VAL A 52 8.49 -7.12 -27.29
N PHE A 53 9.50 -7.61 -26.58
CA PHE A 53 10.92 -7.45 -26.90
C PHE A 53 11.59 -8.82 -27.08
N TRP A 54 12.61 -8.85 -27.94
CA TRP A 54 13.55 -9.94 -28.01
C TRP A 54 14.80 -9.65 -27.20
N SER A 55 15.04 -10.40 -26.16
CA SER A 55 16.26 -10.28 -25.35
C SER A 55 17.37 -11.14 -25.94
N THR A 56 18.33 -10.53 -26.61
CA THR A 56 19.50 -11.23 -27.15
C THR A 56 20.33 -11.91 -26.05
N ALA A 57 20.44 -11.27 -24.88
CA ALA A 57 21.20 -11.79 -23.75
C ALA A 57 20.65 -13.12 -23.19
N TYR A 58 19.36 -13.36 -23.35
CA TYR A 58 18.68 -14.56 -22.85
C TYR A 58 18.12 -15.44 -23.98
N SER A 59 18.18 -14.98 -25.25
CA SER A 59 17.60 -15.64 -26.42
C SER A 59 16.12 -16.00 -26.21
N ASP A 60 15.32 -15.07 -25.66
CA ASP A 60 13.91 -15.29 -25.34
C ASP A 60 13.14 -13.95 -25.31
N LEU A 61 11.82 -14.03 -25.17
CA LEU A 61 10.92 -12.89 -25.19
C LEU A 61 10.79 -12.22 -23.82
N ARG A 62 10.41 -10.94 -23.85
CA ARG A 62 9.91 -10.14 -22.72
C ARG A 62 8.61 -9.46 -23.13
N THR A 63 7.60 -9.55 -22.28
CA THR A 63 6.29 -8.93 -22.51
C THR A 63 5.97 -8.04 -21.35
N GLU A 64 5.79 -6.75 -21.62
CA GLU A 64 5.40 -5.76 -20.63
C GLU A 64 4.03 -5.15 -20.94
N ASN A 65 3.37 -4.66 -19.90
CA ASN A 65 2.19 -3.84 -19.98
C ASN A 65 2.39 -2.58 -19.14
N VAL A 66 2.09 -1.44 -19.72
CA VAL A 66 2.22 -0.12 -19.11
C VAL A 66 0.89 0.59 -19.18
N ILE A 67 0.34 0.98 -18.02
CA ILE A 67 -0.82 1.86 -17.96
C ILE A 67 -0.34 3.23 -17.56
N THR A 68 -0.56 4.22 -18.41
CA THR A 68 -0.32 5.63 -18.08
C THR A 68 -1.66 6.27 -17.73
N TYR A 69 -1.72 6.93 -16.58
CA TYR A 69 -2.90 7.60 -16.05
C TYR A 69 -2.56 9.04 -15.70
N GLU A 70 -3.29 9.99 -16.27
CA GLU A 70 -3.28 11.39 -15.83
C GLU A 70 -4.45 11.63 -14.87
N PRO A 71 -4.23 12.23 -13.68
CA PRO A 71 -5.30 12.57 -12.74
C PRO A 71 -6.44 13.34 -13.40
N ASN A 72 -7.68 12.92 -13.15
CA ASN A 72 -8.87 13.51 -13.78
C ASN A 72 -10.14 13.17 -12.97
N GLU A 73 -11.27 13.80 -13.29
CA GLU A 73 -12.54 13.63 -12.61
C GLU A 73 -13.34 12.37 -13.04
N ASP A 74 -12.97 11.73 -14.17
CA ASP A 74 -13.73 10.60 -14.73
C ASP A 74 -13.24 9.23 -14.23
N VAL A 75 -11.95 9.13 -13.88
CA VAL A 75 -11.30 7.88 -13.46
C VAL A 75 -10.34 8.18 -12.32
N ALA A 76 -10.41 7.40 -11.25
CA ALA A 76 -9.48 7.47 -10.13
C ALA A 76 -8.89 6.09 -9.83
N PRO A 77 -7.63 6.02 -9.36
CA PRO A 77 -7.05 4.81 -8.82
C PRO A 77 -7.74 4.42 -7.51
N ILE A 78 -8.09 3.16 -7.38
CA ILE A 78 -8.56 2.58 -6.12
C ILE A 78 -7.71 1.36 -5.76
N VAL A 79 -7.59 1.09 -4.47
CA VAL A 79 -6.93 -0.12 -3.95
C VAL A 79 -7.99 -1.00 -3.34
N THR A 80 -8.07 -2.24 -3.81
CA THR A 80 -9.01 -3.25 -3.33
C THR A 80 -8.29 -4.52 -2.88
N TYR A 81 -8.93 -5.27 -2.03
CA TYR A 81 -8.45 -6.54 -1.50
C TYR A 81 -9.58 -7.57 -1.54
N GLY A 82 -9.33 -8.81 -1.10
CA GLY A 82 -10.37 -9.84 -0.99
C GLY A 82 -11.41 -9.56 0.09
N GLY A 83 -12.21 -10.54 0.44
CA GLY A 83 -13.21 -10.42 1.52
C GLY A 83 -12.59 -10.21 2.92
N SER A 84 -11.29 -10.45 3.07
CA SER A 84 -10.46 -10.13 4.24
C SER A 84 -9.01 -9.95 3.81
N LEU A 85 -8.14 -9.47 4.70
CA LEU A 85 -6.71 -9.27 4.39
C LEU A 85 -5.95 -10.59 4.16
N THR A 86 -6.47 -11.71 4.64
CA THR A 86 -5.91 -13.04 4.38
C THR A 86 -6.46 -13.69 3.11
N ALA A 87 -7.53 -13.15 2.55
CA ALA A 87 -8.13 -13.68 1.33
C ALA A 87 -7.31 -13.30 0.10
N ARG A 88 -7.01 -14.30 -0.74
CA ARG A 88 -6.28 -14.09 -1.99
C ARG A 88 -7.25 -14.00 -3.15
N THR A 89 -7.05 -13.01 -3.99
CA THR A 89 -7.88 -12.83 -5.19
C THR A 89 -7.00 -12.54 -6.40
N THR A 90 -7.51 -12.81 -7.58
CA THR A 90 -6.88 -12.38 -8.83
C THR A 90 -7.34 -10.98 -9.20
N VAL A 91 -6.54 -10.25 -9.99
CA VAL A 91 -6.92 -8.92 -10.51
C VAL A 91 -8.28 -8.97 -11.23
N THR A 92 -8.50 -10.01 -12.04
CA THR A 92 -9.78 -10.18 -12.75
C THR A 92 -10.97 -10.41 -11.78
N ALA A 93 -10.76 -11.18 -10.71
CA ALA A 93 -11.82 -11.42 -9.73
C ALA A 93 -12.11 -10.16 -8.90
N ALA A 94 -11.06 -9.41 -8.54
CA ALA A 94 -11.19 -8.11 -7.87
C ALA A 94 -11.96 -7.10 -8.75
N ALA A 95 -11.61 -7.00 -10.03
CA ALA A 95 -12.31 -6.15 -10.99
C ALA A 95 -13.83 -6.50 -11.07
N ARG A 96 -14.16 -7.78 -11.20
CA ARG A 96 -15.56 -8.24 -11.23
C ARG A 96 -16.32 -7.92 -9.93
N ALA A 97 -15.64 -8.00 -8.79
CA ALA A 97 -16.25 -7.66 -7.51
C ALA A 97 -16.57 -6.17 -7.42
N LEU A 98 -15.71 -5.30 -7.94
CA LEU A 98 -15.96 -3.87 -8.03
C LEU A 98 -17.07 -3.55 -9.03
N GLU A 99 -17.09 -4.20 -10.21
CA GLU A 99 -18.16 -4.04 -11.19
C GLU A 99 -19.53 -4.46 -10.64
N ALA A 100 -19.59 -5.50 -9.82
CA ALA A 100 -20.80 -5.90 -9.11
C ALA A 100 -21.30 -4.86 -8.08
N GLN A 101 -20.43 -3.97 -7.62
CA GLN A 101 -20.75 -2.83 -6.75
C GLN A 101 -21.12 -1.57 -7.54
N GLY A 102 -21.10 -1.61 -8.89
CA GLY A 102 -21.46 -0.51 -9.75
C GLY A 102 -20.29 0.32 -10.29
N TYR A 103 -19.05 -0.03 -9.96
CA TYR A 103 -17.87 0.60 -10.57
C TYR A 103 -17.71 0.15 -12.02
N ARG A 104 -17.12 1.01 -12.84
CA ARG A 104 -16.61 0.65 -14.16
C ARG A 104 -15.09 0.52 -14.09
N VAL A 105 -14.59 -0.70 -14.07
CA VAL A 105 -13.15 -0.93 -14.02
C VAL A 105 -12.54 -0.72 -15.41
N VAL A 106 -11.58 0.19 -15.50
CA VAL A 106 -10.89 0.55 -16.75
C VAL A 106 -9.67 -0.34 -16.97
N ALA A 107 -8.87 -0.52 -15.92
CA ALA A 107 -7.67 -1.35 -15.91
C ALA A 107 -7.35 -1.76 -14.47
N GLY A 108 -6.40 -2.68 -14.29
CA GLY A 108 -5.95 -3.09 -12.96
C GLY A 108 -4.63 -3.84 -13.01
N ILE A 109 -3.84 -3.69 -11.95
CA ILE A 109 -2.62 -4.47 -11.70
C ILE A 109 -2.66 -5.05 -10.29
N ASN A 110 -1.82 -6.05 -10.03
CA ASN A 110 -1.57 -6.50 -8.67
C ASN A 110 -0.68 -5.50 -7.92
N GLY A 111 -0.79 -5.45 -6.60
CA GLY A 111 0.03 -4.61 -5.75
C GLY A 111 0.47 -5.33 -4.50
N ASP A 112 1.54 -4.80 -3.88
CA ASP A 112 2.26 -5.25 -2.69
C ASP A 112 2.79 -6.70 -2.74
N PHE A 113 3.75 -6.96 -1.87
CA PHE A 113 4.13 -8.30 -1.46
C PHE A 113 3.27 -8.74 -0.29
N PHE A 114 2.99 -10.03 -0.22
CA PHE A 114 2.22 -10.60 0.87
C PHE A 114 2.90 -11.87 1.40
N ASN A 115 2.61 -12.22 2.64
CA ASN A 115 3.06 -13.47 3.22
C ASN A 115 2.33 -14.64 2.56
N THR A 116 3.07 -15.48 1.83
CA THR A 116 2.50 -16.59 1.05
C THR A 116 1.87 -17.68 1.90
N SER A 117 2.16 -17.74 3.21
CA SER A 117 1.55 -18.73 4.11
C SER A 117 0.16 -18.32 4.59
N ASN A 118 -0.08 -17.03 4.82
CA ASN A 118 -1.33 -16.53 5.44
C ASN A 118 -2.05 -15.44 4.62
N GLY A 119 -1.48 -14.95 3.51
CA GLY A 119 -2.09 -13.96 2.63
C GLY A 119 -1.93 -12.51 3.09
N LEU A 120 -1.43 -12.23 4.29
CA LEU A 120 -1.35 -10.87 4.84
C LEU A 120 -0.39 -9.98 4.05
N PRO A 121 -0.78 -8.72 3.75
CA PRO A 121 0.09 -7.74 3.12
C PRO A 121 1.29 -7.41 4.02
N ILE A 122 2.47 -7.24 3.40
CA ILE A 122 3.69 -6.89 4.11
C ILE A 122 3.72 -5.40 4.40
N GLY A 123 3.37 -4.57 3.43
CA GLY A 123 3.39 -3.12 3.50
C GLY A 123 2.08 -2.47 3.93
N LEU A 124 1.98 -1.18 3.62
CA LEU A 124 0.80 -0.36 3.85
C LEU A 124 -0.38 -0.84 3.00
N LEU A 125 -1.56 -0.84 3.59
CA LEU A 125 -2.82 -0.94 2.85
C LEU A 125 -3.82 0.07 3.42
N VAL A 126 -4.26 0.98 2.57
CA VAL A 126 -5.38 1.90 2.83
C VAL A 126 -6.42 1.69 1.75
N SER A 127 -7.67 1.57 2.12
CA SER A 127 -8.78 1.48 1.18
C SER A 127 -9.95 2.30 1.73
N ASP A 128 -10.47 3.19 0.89
CA ASP A 128 -11.56 4.10 1.24
C ASP A 128 -11.26 4.91 2.53
N GLY A 129 -10.05 5.49 2.60
CA GLY A 129 -9.55 6.24 3.74
C GLY A 129 -9.20 5.42 4.98
N LYS A 130 -9.59 4.14 5.04
CA LYS A 130 -9.37 3.28 6.21
C LYS A 130 -8.00 2.63 6.18
N LEU A 131 -7.21 2.80 7.24
CA LEU A 131 -5.96 2.06 7.45
C LEU A 131 -6.28 0.59 7.75
N LEU A 132 -6.00 -0.27 6.79
CA LEU A 132 -6.23 -1.71 6.89
C LEU A 132 -4.99 -2.48 7.31
N SER A 133 -3.78 -2.01 6.95
CA SER A 133 -2.51 -2.64 7.32
C SER A 133 -1.43 -1.57 7.44
N SER A 134 -0.72 -1.53 8.55
CA SER A 134 0.37 -0.57 8.77
C SER A 134 1.55 -0.81 7.81
N ASP A 135 2.40 0.20 7.60
CA ASP A 135 3.44 0.23 6.57
C ASP A 135 4.61 -0.73 6.81
N GLY A 136 4.85 -1.15 8.04
CA GLY A 136 5.98 -2.01 8.39
C GLY A 136 7.36 -1.43 8.07
N GLY A 137 7.46 -0.11 7.83
CA GLY A 137 8.70 0.60 7.45
C GLY A 137 9.06 0.48 5.96
N TYR A 138 8.18 -0.05 5.13
CA TYR A 138 8.36 -0.19 3.69
C TYR A 138 7.92 1.05 2.91
N TYR A 139 8.25 1.09 1.62
CA TYR A 139 7.73 2.08 0.68
C TYR A 139 6.25 1.83 0.40
N ALA A 140 5.57 2.86 -0.08
CA ALA A 140 4.20 2.77 -0.55
C ALA A 140 3.92 3.81 -1.64
N ILE A 141 2.84 3.62 -2.38
CA ILE A 141 2.16 4.67 -3.14
C ILE A 141 0.80 4.89 -2.50
N GLY A 142 0.43 6.16 -2.35
CA GLY A 142 -0.90 6.59 -1.90
C GLY A 142 -1.57 7.45 -2.97
N PHE A 143 -2.89 7.40 -3.03
CA PHE A 143 -3.73 8.17 -3.92
C PHE A 143 -4.71 9.00 -3.11
N ARG A 144 -4.94 10.25 -3.53
CA ARG A 144 -5.93 11.18 -2.97
C ARG A 144 -7.21 11.15 -3.79
N ASP A 145 -8.26 11.79 -3.28
CA ASP A 145 -9.56 11.87 -3.94
C ASP A 145 -9.52 12.53 -5.33
N ASP A 146 -8.57 13.44 -5.57
CA ASP A 146 -8.36 14.09 -6.87
C ASP A 146 -7.57 13.21 -7.85
N GLY A 147 -7.22 11.98 -7.47
CA GLY A 147 -6.43 11.04 -8.26
C GLY A 147 -4.94 11.32 -8.25
N SER A 148 -4.48 12.38 -7.58
CA SER A 148 -3.05 12.63 -7.39
C SER A 148 -2.41 11.58 -6.51
N ALA A 149 -1.09 11.37 -6.66
CA ALA A 149 -0.37 10.34 -5.94
C ALA A 149 0.80 10.88 -5.14
N VAL A 150 1.08 10.23 -4.01
CA VAL A 150 2.30 10.37 -3.22
C VAL A 150 3.05 9.05 -3.20
N ILE A 151 4.37 9.09 -3.34
CA ILE A 151 5.22 7.90 -3.27
C ILE A 151 6.36 8.12 -2.28
N GLY A 152 6.65 7.12 -1.45
CA GLY A 152 7.71 7.23 -0.45
C GLY A 152 7.54 6.25 0.70
N LYS A 153 8.13 6.58 1.85
CA LYS A 153 7.92 5.86 3.10
C LYS A 153 6.95 6.64 3.98
N PRO A 154 5.77 6.09 4.27
CA PRO A 154 4.80 6.75 5.14
C PRO A 154 5.32 6.97 6.56
N SER A 155 6.14 6.04 7.07
CA SER A 155 6.69 6.06 8.43
C SER A 155 5.60 6.26 9.48
N LEU A 156 4.59 5.38 9.46
CA LEU A 156 3.44 5.49 10.33
C LEU A 156 3.81 5.29 11.81
N SER A 157 3.21 6.11 12.65
CA SER A 157 3.18 5.92 14.09
C SER A 157 1.74 5.81 14.55
N VAL A 158 1.44 4.72 15.24
CA VAL A 158 0.11 4.49 15.82
C VAL A 158 0.29 4.39 17.34
N SER A 159 -0.41 5.23 18.08
CA SER A 159 -0.39 5.26 19.55
C SER A 159 -1.79 5.19 20.13
N ALA A 160 -1.90 4.58 21.29
CA ALA A 160 -3.13 4.48 22.07
C ALA A 160 -2.90 5.10 23.47
N ASP A 161 -3.63 6.15 23.78
CA ASP A 161 -3.86 6.57 25.15
C ASP A 161 -4.93 5.65 25.73
N LEU A 162 -4.54 4.83 26.72
CA LEU A 162 -5.40 3.75 27.25
C LEU A 162 -6.50 4.23 28.19
N GLY A 163 -6.69 5.55 28.33
CA GLY A 163 -7.77 6.15 29.10
C GLY A 163 -7.64 5.98 30.60
N TYR A 164 -6.43 5.71 31.13
CA TYR A 164 -6.14 5.70 32.56
C TYR A 164 -4.72 6.18 32.84
N ALA A 165 -4.49 6.59 34.07
CA ALA A 165 -3.21 7.12 34.53
C ALA A 165 -2.63 6.28 35.65
N LEU A 166 -1.31 6.27 35.76
CA LEU A 166 -0.58 5.64 36.86
C LEU A 166 0.18 6.71 37.66
N ALA A 167 0.11 6.61 38.99
CA ALA A 167 0.93 7.40 39.88
C ALA A 167 2.30 6.71 40.10
N ASP A 168 3.38 7.46 40.04
CA ASP A 168 4.69 6.99 40.43
C ASP A 168 4.90 7.09 41.98
N SER A 169 6.08 6.66 42.43
CA SER A 169 6.44 6.67 43.86
C SER A 169 6.51 8.09 44.49
N THR A 170 6.52 9.15 43.67
CA THR A 170 6.51 10.53 44.09
C THR A 170 5.12 11.16 44.12
N GLY A 171 4.08 10.42 43.68
CA GLY A 171 2.72 10.88 43.52
C GLY A 171 2.44 11.60 42.21
N TYR A 172 3.42 11.71 41.30
CA TYR A 172 3.18 12.23 39.94
C TYR A 172 2.35 11.23 39.15
N THR A 173 1.28 11.69 38.51
CA THR A 173 0.37 10.88 37.71
C THR A 173 0.61 11.15 36.24
N ALA A 174 0.78 10.10 35.44
CA ALA A 174 0.94 10.17 33.99
C ALA A 174 -0.03 9.23 33.29
N GLU A 175 -0.58 9.71 32.18
CA GLU A 175 -1.41 8.91 31.27
C GLU A 175 -0.64 7.72 30.70
N VAL A 176 -1.33 6.61 30.54
CA VAL A 176 -0.73 5.37 30.01
C VAL A 176 -0.90 5.33 28.51
N VAL A 177 0.08 5.88 27.80
CA VAL A 177 0.14 5.85 26.35
C VAL A 177 1.04 4.69 25.88
N ARG A 178 0.60 3.96 24.86
CA ARG A 178 1.35 2.83 24.27
C ARG A 178 1.40 2.93 22.76
N THR A 179 2.57 2.61 22.19
CA THR A 179 2.72 2.45 20.75
C THR A 179 2.09 1.13 20.30
N ILE A 180 1.36 1.16 19.21
CA ILE A 180 0.82 -0.01 18.53
C ILE A 180 1.89 -0.55 17.58
N ALA A 181 2.31 -1.79 17.81
CA ALA A 181 3.38 -2.45 17.05
C ALA A 181 2.97 -2.79 15.60
N GLY A 182 1.67 -2.93 15.35
CA GLY A 182 1.15 -3.18 14.01
C GLY A 182 -0.37 -3.19 14.00
N VAL A 183 -0.93 -2.70 12.89
CA VAL A 183 -2.36 -2.77 12.57
C VAL A 183 -2.55 -3.91 11.58
N ASN A 184 -3.35 -4.90 11.96
CA ASN A 184 -3.64 -6.10 11.17
C ASN A 184 -2.38 -6.80 10.63
N LYS A 185 -1.34 -6.86 11.43
CA LYS A 185 -0.10 -7.61 11.15
C LYS A 185 -0.07 -8.93 11.88
N ALA A 186 0.59 -9.92 11.29
CA ALA A 186 0.95 -11.11 12.04
C ALA A 186 1.83 -10.72 13.21
N ARG A 187 1.49 -11.18 14.41
CA ARG A 187 2.32 -10.97 15.58
C ARG A 187 3.66 -11.67 15.37
N VAL A 188 4.72 -10.89 15.30
CA VAL A 188 6.08 -11.40 15.22
C VAL A 188 6.71 -11.33 16.60
N SER A 189 6.86 -12.44 17.27
CA SER A 189 7.52 -12.55 18.58
C SER A 189 6.94 -11.61 19.68
N THR A 190 7.49 -11.33 20.52
CA THR A 190 7.73 -11.12 21.91
C THR A 190 7.38 -9.76 22.50
N GLY A 191 6.85 -8.79 21.80
CA GLY A 191 6.61 -7.52 22.45
C GLY A 191 5.81 -6.55 21.63
N GLY A 192 4.79 -5.98 22.25
CA GLY A 192 3.97 -4.93 21.64
C GLY A 192 2.49 -5.21 21.77
N ILE A 193 1.75 -4.13 21.62
CA ILE A 193 0.30 -4.17 21.45
C ILE A 193 0.03 -4.12 19.94
N TYR A 194 -0.80 -5.04 19.46
CA TYR A 194 -1.28 -5.08 18.09
C TYR A 194 -2.74 -4.65 18.05
N LEU A 195 -3.13 -3.94 17.00
CA LEU A 195 -4.52 -3.60 16.72
C LEU A 195 -5.05 -4.53 15.65
N TYR A 196 -6.16 -5.18 15.91
CA TYR A 196 -6.88 -6.02 14.96
C TYR A 196 -8.26 -5.46 14.69
N THR A 197 -8.69 -5.51 13.42
CA THR A 197 -10.00 -5.08 12.97
C THR A 197 -10.79 -6.24 12.39
N TYR A 198 -12.07 -6.01 12.11
CA TYR A 198 -12.94 -6.96 11.44
C TYR A 198 -12.36 -7.50 10.11
N ASP A 199 -11.62 -6.66 9.37
CA ASP A 199 -11.06 -7.00 8.06
C ASP A 199 -9.82 -7.92 8.13
N PHE A 200 -9.28 -8.19 9.33
CA PHE A 200 -8.02 -8.90 9.47
C PHE A 200 -8.03 -10.29 8.82
N ASN A 201 -9.04 -11.09 9.07
CA ASN A 201 -9.16 -12.42 8.48
C ASN A 201 -10.64 -12.80 8.27
N ASP A 202 -10.87 -13.89 7.54
CA ASP A 202 -12.18 -14.40 7.16
C ASP A 202 -13.05 -14.90 8.34
N ARG A 203 -12.44 -15.10 9.50
CA ARG A 203 -13.15 -15.49 10.74
C ARG A 203 -13.48 -14.28 11.60
N HIS A 204 -13.04 -13.10 11.22
CA HIS A 204 -13.20 -11.85 11.98
C HIS A 204 -12.73 -11.99 13.43
N THR A 205 -11.49 -12.46 13.62
CA THR A 205 -10.88 -12.69 14.93
C THR A 205 -9.45 -12.14 14.97
N THR A 206 -8.87 -12.03 16.17
CA THR A 206 -7.45 -11.69 16.34
C THR A 206 -6.49 -12.75 15.78
N GLY A 207 -6.97 -13.94 15.47
CA GLY A 207 -6.15 -15.06 15.00
C GLY A 207 -5.10 -15.55 16.00
N ASN A 208 -5.14 -15.08 17.24
CA ASN A 208 -4.17 -15.45 18.28
C ASN A 208 -4.31 -16.90 18.71
N THR A 209 -3.17 -17.53 18.93
CA THR A 209 -3.07 -18.90 19.49
C THR A 209 -2.39 -18.89 20.85
N GLU A 210 -1.79 -17.77 21.25
CA GLU A 210 -1.01 -17.61 22.47
C GLU A 210 -1.82 -16.90 23.54
N ALA A 211 -1.60 -17.27 24.79
CA ALA A 211 -2.22 -16.61 25.92
C ALA A 211 -1.78 -15.14 26.01
N GLY A 212 -2.69 -14.26 26.41
CA GLY A 212 -2.44 -12.83 26.50
C GLY A 212 -3.64 -12.05 27.03
N VAL A 213 -3.64 -10.76 26.79
CA VAL A 213 -4.74 -9.86 27.13
C VAL A 213 -5.24 -9.19 25.86
N ASP A 214 -6.53 -9.29 25.61
CA ASP A 214 -7.25 -8.62 24.54
C ASP A 214 -8.23 -7.61 25.14
N VAL A 215 -8.19 -6.36 24.63
CA VAL A 215 -9.17 -5.32 24.95
C VAL A 215 -10.06 -5.13 23.74
N LEU A 216 -11.30 -5.59 23.84
CA LEU A 216 -12.33 -5.42 22.81
C LEU A 216 -12.94 -4.04 22.98
N CYS A 217 -12.97 -3.28 21.91
CA CYS A 217 -13.49 -1.92 21.88
C CYS A 217 -14.45 -1.72 20.71
N THR A 218 -15.43 -0.82 20.89
CA THR A 218 -16.25 -0.27 19.82
C THR A 218 -15.71 1.11 19.42
N ILE A 219 -15.56 1.39 18.13
CA ILE A 219 -15.25 2.73 17.61
C ILE A 219 -16.50 3.58 17.80
N VAL A 220 -16.40 4.66 18.60
CA VAL A 220 -17.53 5.53 18.93
C VAL A 220 -17.43 6.91 18.28
N ASP A 221 -16.23 7.33 17.89
CA ASP A 221 -15.99 8.58 17.17
C ASP A 221 -14.70 8.49 16.34
N GLY A 222 -14.61 9.28 15.25
CA GLY A 222 -13.46 9.31 14.35
C GLY A 222 -13.32 8.07 13.48
N ALA A 223 -12.14 7.92 12.87
CA ALA A 223 -11.83 6.84 11.94
C ALA A 223 -10.40 6.32 12.10
N LEU A 224 -10.15 5.10 11.66
CA LEU A 224 -8.82 4.52 11.55
C LEU A 224 -8.15 5.03 10.26
N SER A 225 -7.88 6.32 10.17
CA SER A 225 -7.30 6.99 8.99
C SER A 225 -5.97 7.64 9.33
N ILE A 226 -5.10 7.77 8.34
CA ILE A 226 -3.80 8.43 8.52
C ILE A 226 -4.04 9.93 8.77
N GLY A 227 -3.38 10.50 9.77
CA GLY A 227 -3.54 11.89 10.19
C GLY A 227 -4.69 12.13 11.17
N GLU A 228 -5.46 11.08 11.51
CA GLU A 228 -6.67 11.19 12.31
C GLU A 228 -6.55 10.55 13.70
N THR A 229 -7.55 10.80 14.52
CA THR A 229 -7.76 10.12 15.80
C THR A 229 -9.08 9.36 15.79
N ALA A 230 -9.12 8.24 16.51
CA ALA A 230 -10.35 7.51 16.76
C ALA A 230 -10.54 7.34 18.28
N THR A 231 -11.77 7.51 18.73
CA THR A 231 -12.19 7.24 20.11
C THR A 231 -12.81 5.84 20.17
N LEU A 232 -12.26 5.00 21.03
CA LEU A 232 -12.64 3.62 21.23
C LEU A 232 -13.23 3.45 22.62
N ARG A 233 -14.49 3.04 22.74
CA ARG A 233 -15.06 2.67 24.04
C ARG A 233 -14.68 1.23 24.36
N VAL A 234 -14.16 0.99 25.55
CA VAL A 234 -13.80 -0.33 26.05
C VAL A 234 -15.04 -1.15 26.39
N ASP A 235 -15.31 -2.19 25.63
CA ASP A 235 -16.44 -3.08 25.88
C ASP A 235 -16.06 -4.21 26.84
N GLN A 236 -14.84 -4.78 26.69
CA GLN A 236 -14.39 -5.91 27.49
C GLN A 236 -12.87 -6.00 27.57
N VAL A 237 -12.34 -6.41 28.71
CA VAL A 237 -10.95 -6.85 28.90
C VAL A 237 -10.96 -8.35 29.08
N ILE A 238 -10.20 -9.09 28.28
CA ILE A 238 -10.26 -10.55 28.14
C ILE A 238 -8.89 -11.13 28.45
N GLU A 239 -8.79 -12.03 29.42
CA GLU A 239 -7.64 -12.94 29.55
C GLU A 239 -7.76 -14.01 28.45
N ALA A 240 -7.17 -13.68 27.28
CA ALA A 240 -7.33 -14.47 26.09
C ALA A 240 -6.44 -15.73 26.13
N THR A 241 -7.02 -16.89 25.87
CA THR A 241 -6.32 -18.16 25.65
C THR A 241 -6.48 -18.67 24.21
N SER A 242 -7.23 -17.94 23.40
CA SER A 242 -7.51 -18.20 21.98
C SER A 242 -7.89 -16.91 21.29
N ALA A 243 -8.18 -16.99 19.99
CA ALA A 243 -8.56 -15.82 19.19
C ALA A 243 -9.88 -15.20 19.69
N THR A 244 -9.87 -13.86 19.83
CA THR A 244 -11.03 -13.05 20.19
C THR A 244 -11.79 -12.64 18.93
N SER A 245 -13.12 -12.75 18.94
CA SER A 245 -14.00 -12.32 17.84
C SER A 245 -14.12 -10.80 17.79
N ILE A 246 -14.24 -10.25 16.58
CA ILE A 246 -14.28 -8.82 16.30
C ILE A 246 -15.53 -8.54 15.46
N GLY A 247 -16.40 -7.64 15.93
CA GLY A 247 -17.56 -7.16 15.17
C GLY A 247 -17.17 -6.10 14.12
N PRO A 248 -18.10 -5.73 13.20
CA PRO A 248 -17.83 -4.79 12.12
C PRO A 248 -17.32 -3.41 12.58
N ASP A 249 -17.84 -2.89 13.68
CA ASP A 249 -17.47 -1.58 14.25
C ASP A 249 -16.52 -1.73 15.45
N GLN A 250 -15.95 -2.92 15.63
CA GLN A 250 -15.07 -3.21 16.75
C GLN A 250 -13.61 -3.36 16.31
N VAL A 251 -12.74 -3.14 17.28
CA VAL A 251 -11.32 -3.42 17.20
C VAL A 251 -10.85 -4.13 18.47
N VAL A 252 -9.73 -4.82 18.39
CA VAL A 252 -9.08 -5.42 19.55
C VAL A 252 -7.65 -4.92 19.67
N LEU A 253 -7.33 -4.35 20.83
CA LEU A 253 -5.95 -4.15 21.25
C LEU A 253 -5.47 -5.43 21.94
N SER A 254 -4.41 -6.05 21.44
CA SER A 254 -3.99 -7.38 21.85
C SER A 254 -2.49 -7.44 22.18
N ALA A 255 -2.16 -8.01 23.32
CA ALA A 255 -0.79 -8.29 23.75
C ALA A 255 -0.67 -9.72 24.26
N ASN A 256 0.49 -10.38 24.04
CA ASN A 256 0.81 -11.66 24.66
C ASN A 256 1.83 -11.49 25.78
N SER A 257 1.96 -12.51 26.62
CA SER A 257 2.86 -12.51 27.78
C SER A 257 4.15 -13.32 27.57
N LEU A 258 4.47 -13.68 26.31
CA LEU A 258 5.60 -14.59 26.02
C LEU A 258 6.96 -14.04 26.42
N SER A 259 7.13 -12.72 26.47
CA SER A 259 8.45 -12.10 26.78
C SER A 259 8.42 -11.06 27.89
N SER A 260 7.27 -10.44 28.16
CA SER A 260 7.13 -9.36 29.15
C SER A 260 5.67 -9.15 29.50
N THR A 261 5.39 -8.96 30.79
CA THR A 261 4.05 -8.59 31.26
C THR A 261 3.74 -7.10 31.04
N TYR A 262 4.71 -6.30 30.65
CA TYR A 262 4.57 -4.85 30.50
C TYR A 262 3.36 -4.42 29.64
N TYR A 263 3.18 -5.09 28.50
CA TYR A 263 2.08 -4.78 27.58
C TYR A 263 0.76 -5.42 28.03
N THR A 264 0.81 -6.66 28.52
CA THR A 264 -0.41 -7.34 29.04
C THR A 264 -0.92 -6.66 30.30
N ASP A 265 -0.03 -6.21 31.20
CA ASP A 265 -0.44 -5.48 32.41
C ASP A 265 -1.03 -4.11 32.04
N ALA A 266 -0.47 -3.42 31.04
CA ALA A 266 -1.06 -2.18 30.56
C ALA A 266 -2.50 -2.39 30.03
N LEU A 267 -2.75 -3.44 29.25
CA LEU A 267 -4.09 -3.74 28.74
C LEU A 267 -5.05 -4.27 29.84
N ARG A 268 -4.54 -5.06 30.78
CA ARG A 268 -5.34 -5.62 31.89
C ARG A 268 -5.91 -4.54 32.81
N ASN A 269 -5.20 -3.45 32.96
CA ASN A 269 -5.60 -2.35 33.85
C ASN A 269 -6.53 -1.33 33.17
N VAL A 270 -6.88 -1.52 31.90
CA VAL A 270 -7.82 -0.63 31.20
C VAL A 270 -9.22 -0.82 31.79
N PRO A 271 -9.88 0.23 32.28
CA PRO A 271 -11.22 0.09 32.84
C PRO A 271 -12.26 -0.14 31.73
N VAL A 272 -13.14 -1.11 31.93
CA VAL A 272 -14.30 -1.32 31.04
C VAL A 272 -15.22 -0.09 31.11
N GLY A 273 -15.68 0.36 29.96
CA GLY A 273 -16.51 1.55 29.80
C GLY A 273 -15.72 2.87 29.60
N ASN A 274 -14.40 2.87 29.84
CA ASN A 274 -13.54 4.02 29.52
C ASN A 274 -13.35 4.15 28.00
N GLU A 275 -12.83 5.31 27.62
CA GLU A 275 -12.44 5.61 26.25
C GLU A 275 -10.92 5.49 26.09
N ILE A 276 -10.49 4.94 24.97
CA ILE A 276 -9.10 4.91 24.49
C ILE A 276 -9.03 5.84 23.30
N THR A 277 -8.05 6.75 23.28
CA THR A 277 -7.79 7.60 22.11
C THR A 277 -6.68 6.96 21.29
N LEU A 278 -7.02 6.54 20.07
CA LEU A 278 -6.07 6.02 19.10
C LEU A 278 -5.67 7.15 18.14
N THR A 279 -4.37 7.43 18.01
CA THR A 279 -3.83 8.44 17.11
C THR A 279 -2.96 7.79 16.05
N ILE A 280 -3.21 8.11 14.78
CA ILE A 280 -2.48 7.59 13.62
C ILE A 280 -1.83 8.75 12.91
N THR A 281 -0.49 8.80 12.89
CA THR A 281 0.27 9.85 12.22
C THR A 281 1.23 9.28 11.19
N ALA A 282 1.55 10.06 10.17
CA ALA A 282 2.61 9.77 9.23
C ALA A 282 3.85 10.64 9.51
N GLY A 283 5.01 10.19 9.05
CA GLY A 283 6.25 10.96 9.15
C GLY A 283 6.29 12.20 8.23
N ASN A 284 5.36 12.28 7.27
CA ASN A 284 5.14 13.40 6.38
C ASN A 284 3.62 13.61 6.22
N GLU A 285 3.15 14.86 6.31
CA GLU A 285 1.75 15.26 6.20
C GLU A 285 1.15 14.98 4.80
N ASP A 286 1.98 14.81 3.76
CA ASP A 286 1.53 14.42 2.42
C ASP A 286 0.71 13.11 2.39
N TRP A 287 0.79 12.31 3.45
CA TRP A 287 0.05 11.06 3.59
C TRP A 287 -1.31 11.20 4.27
N ASN A 288 -1.62 12.36 4.88
CA ASN A 288 -2.84 12.54 5.67
C ASN A 288 -4.12 12.48 4.82
N ASP A 289 -4.05 12.95 3.56
CA ASP A 289 -5.21 13.00 2.64
C ASP A 289 -5.28 11.76 1.71
N VAL A 290 -4.54 10.70 2.04
CA VAL A 290 -4.52 9.49 1.23
C VAL A 290 -5.73 8.63 1.52
N VAL A 291 -6.55 8.39 0.50
CA VAL A 291 -7.75 7.54 0.57
C VAL A 291 -7.50 6.11 0.12
N TYR A 292 -6.50 5.88 -0.73
CA TYR A 292 -6.06 4.55 -1.16
C TYR A 292 -4.54 4.46 -1.11
N ALA A 293 -4.00 3.37 -0.59
CA ALA A 293 -2.56 3.14 -0.61
C ALA A 293 -2.23 1.65 -0.69
N VAL A 294 -1.10 1.35 -1.32
CA VAL A 294 -0.54 0.01 -1.40
C VAL A 294 0.97 0.04 -1.18
N GLY A 295 1.48 -0.95 -0.45
CA GLY A 295 2.89 -1.08 -0.12
C GLY A 295 3.77 -1.51 -1.29
N ALA A 296 5.07 -1.26 -1.17
CA ALA A 296 6.11 -1.70 -2.08
C ALA A 296 7.41 -1.98 -1.33
N LEU A 297 8.17 -2.99 -1.76
CA LEU A 297 9.43 -3.35 -1.08
C LEU A 297 10.60 -2.45 -1.48
N TYR A 298 10.66 -2.02 -2.74
CA TYR A 298 11.83 -1.34 -3.29
C TYR A 298 11.45 -0.01 -3.89
N SER A 299 12.28 1.00 -3.66
CA SER A 299 12.32 2.19 -4.50
C SER A 299 13.27 1.93 -5.67
N LEU A 300 12.82 2.17 -6.88
CA LEU A 300 13.61 1.96 -8.10
C LEU A 300 14.28 3.24 -8.56
N VAL A 301 13.61 4.36 -8.41
CA VAL A 301 14.06 5.70 -8.79
C VAL A 301 13.77 6.66 -7.65
N GLN A 302 14.73 7.49 -7.28
CA GLN A 302 14.61 8.58 -6.31
C GLN A 302 15.24 9.83 -6.90
N ASP A 303 14.54 10.95 -6.84
CA ASP A 303 15.01 12.25 -7.36
C ASP A 303 15.51 12.16 -8.82
N GLY A 304 14.84 11.36 -9.65
CA GLY A 304 15.20 11.14 -11.06
C GLY A 304 16.41 10.22 -11.27
N ALA A 305 17.00 9.67 -10.22
CA ALA A 305 18.15 8.77 -10.29
C ALA A 305 17.78 7.33 -9.95
N VAL A 306 18.32 6.38 -10.71
CA VAL A 306 18.14 4.94 -10.44
C VAL A 306 18.84 4.56 -9.13
N VAL A 307 18.12 3.88 -8.24
CA VAL A 307 18.65 3.39 -6.96
C VAL A 307 19.61 2.23 -7.21
N SER A 308 20.78 2.27 -6.56
CA SER A 308 21.79 1.20 -6.65
C SER A 308 21.51 0.05 -5.65
N GLY A 309 22.10 -1.12 -5.93
CA GLY A 309 22.03 -2.28 -5.01
C GLY A 309 20.69 -3.01 -5.02
N LEU A 310 19.87 -2.81 -6.04
CA LEU A 310 18.62 -3.53 -6.22
C LEU A 310 18.87 -5.02 -6.53
N PRO A 311 17.93 -5.94 -6.17
CA PRO A 311 18.07 -7.35 -6.48
C PRO A 311 18.20 -7.61 -7.97
N SER A 312 19.21 -8.38 -8.36
CA SER A 312 19.42 -8.87 -9.71
C SER A 312 18.60 -10.15 -9.98
N GLY A 313 18.46 -10.49 -11.23
CA GLY A 313 17.78 -11.70 -11.70
C GLY A 313 16.41 -11.42 -12.32
N THR A 314 16.14 -12.14 -13.39
CA THR A 314 14.92 -12.00 -14.17
C THR A 314 13.74 -12.64 -13.45
N ASN A 315 12.72 -11.84 -13.23
CA ASN A 315 11.47 -12.26 -12.60
C ASN A 315 10.30 -11.45 -13.19
N PRO A 316 9.04 -11.91 -13.06
CA PRO A 316 7.91 -11.02 -13.27
C PRO A 316 7.98 -9.87 -12.27
N ARG A 317 7.61 -8.67 -12.70
CA ARG A 317 7.69 -7.47 -11.88
C ARG A 317 6.40 -6.68 -12.00
N THR A 318 6.04 -6.03 -10.90
CA THR A 318 5.04 -4.98 -10.85
C THR A 318 5.69 -3.75 -10.23
N ALA A 319 5.53 -2.61 -10.86
CA ALA A 319 6.04 -1.33 -10.37
C ALA A 319 5.00 -0.24 -10.59
N VAL A 320 5.15 0.85 -9.85
CA VAL A 320 4.37 2.06 -10.02
C VAL A 320 5.29 3.26 -9.88
N GLY A 321 5.04 4.29 -10.64
CA GLY A 321 5.83 5.53 -10.60
C GLY A 321 4.95 6.75 -10.79
N VAL A 322 5.46 7.91 -10.36
CA VAL A 322 4.85 9.21 -10.58
C VAL A 322 5.83 10.04 -11.40
N THR A 323 5.37 10.60 -12.49
CA THR A 323 6.16 11.44 -13.37
C THR A 323 6.19 12.89 -12.88
N ALA A 324 7.10 13.71 -13.41
CA ALA A 324 7.26 15.10 -12.98
C ALA A 324 6.02 15.97 -13.22
N ASP A 325 5.15 15.59 -14.15
CA ASP A 325 3.87 16.26 -14.43
C ASP A 325 2.70 15.71 -13.58
N GLY A 326 2.96 14.77 -12.67
CA GLY A 326 1.96 14.16 -11.80
C GLY A 326 1.22 12.97 -12.39
N SER A 327 1.53 12.57 -13.63
CA SER A 327 0.97 11.34 -14.20
C SER A 327 1.47 10.10 -13.46
N VAL A 328 0.64 9.06 -13.38
CA VAL A 328 1.00 7.80 -12.73
C VAL A 328 1.22 6.73 -13.80
N VAL A 329 2.31 5.99 -13.66
CA VAL A 329 2.66 4.86 -14.51
C VAL A 329 2.55 3.58 -13.72
N PHE A 330 1.64 2.71 -14.12
CA PHE A 330 1.54 1.35 -13.59
C PHE A 330 2.21 0.41 -14.59
N TYR A 331 3.17 -0.34 -14.13
CA TYR A 331 4.03 -1.19 -14.96
C TYR A 331 3.95 -2.64 -14.52
N THR A 332 3.81 -3.55 -15.47
CA THR A 332 3.99 -4.97 -15.25
C THR A 332 4.84 -5.57 -16.37
N ILE A 333 5.71 -6.50 -16.01
CA ILE A 333 6.38 -7.38 -16.96
C ILE A 333 6.12 -8.82 -16.54
N ASP A 334 5.63 -9.62 -17.48
CA ASP A 334 5.47 -11.05 -17.29
C ASP A 334 6.83 -11.73 -17.11
N GLY A 335 6.85 -12.91 -16.53
CA GLY A 335 8.11 -13.61 -16.33
C GLY A 335 7.96 -15.09 -16.01
N ARG A 336 9.10 -15.80 -15.95
CA ARG A 336 9.19 -17.23 -15.65
C ARG A 336 8.44 -18.11 -16.68
N ARG A 337 8.27 -17.64 -17.89
CA ARG A 337 7.54 -18.33 -18.95
C ARG A 337 8.31 -18.21 -20.27
N SER A 338 9.17 -19.21 -20.54
CA SER A 338 9.91 -19.28 -21.79
C SER A 338 9.00 -19.27 -23.00
N GLY A 339 9.41 -18.59 -24.08
CA GLY A 339 8.63 -18.39 -25.30
C GLY A 339 7.50 -17.35 -25.17
N HIS A 340 7.35 -16.70 -23.99
CA HIS A 340 6.41 -15.62 -23.79
C HIS A 340 7.07 -14.43 -23.08
N SER A 341 7.60 -14.64 -21.89
CA SER A 341 8.35 -13.62 -21.17
C SER A 341 9.21 -14.24 -20.06
N ILE A 342 10.50 -13.91 -20.07
CA ILE A 342 11.43 -14.32 -19.00
C ILE A 342 11.41 -13.36 -17.81
N GLY A 343 10.86 -12.16 -17.98
CA GLY A 343 10.88 -11.10 -16.99
C GLY A 343 12.08 -10.15 -17.06
N ALA A 344 12.22 -9.30 -16.05
CA ALA A 344 13.31 -8.33 -15.93
C ALA A 344 13.96 -8.36 -14.55
N SER A 345 15.22 -7.87 -14.47
CA SER A 345 15.84 -7.51 -13.19
C SER A 345 15.26 -6.18 -12.69
N LEU A 346 15.58 -5.80 -11.46
CA LEU A 346 15.29 -4.46 -10.93
C LEU A 346 16.42 -3.46 -11.22
N THR A 347 17.49 -3.93 -11.84
CA THR A 347 18.67 -3.14 -12.20
C THR A 347 18.77 -2.97 -13.69
#